data_d63c077e5f4fbd0523e729e07c049b0b
#
_entry.id   d63c077e5f4fbd0523e729e07c049b0b
#
_cell.length_a   1.000
_cell.length_b   1.000
_cell.length_c   1.000
_cell.angle_alpha   90.00
_cell.angle_beta   90.00
_cell.angle_gamma   90.00
#
_symmetry.space_group_name_H-M   'P 1'
#
loop_
_entity.id
_entity.type
_entity.pdbx_description
1 polymer ?
#
loop_
_entity_poly.entity_id
_entity_poly.type
_entity_poly.pdbx_seq_one_letter_code
_entity_poly.pdbx_strand_id
1 'polypeptide(L)'
;KPIGSLFVNPGGPGGSGIDLAANASEAFSAAVRNKYDIVGFDPRGVGSSTAVDCVSDAELAKIVDTDVDLSTPEGQQTDKAFAEQKAKGCQEKSGDLLPYLGTESAARDLDILRGLVGDKKLNYVGFSYGTSLGGMYADLFPKKAGRMVLDGAVDPQLGSARMGYEQIVGFETAFQHYAQHCVDTGRCPLGGSVDEARAKMKALFDQALKSPFRTASSDRPLNRSMLYSTVISMMYRESFWTYLDQALVQLVEQNDGSVFLRLYDLFEERQGNRYKNNSKEAFWAINCADYLPSPSAEYQQYAEKLRAEAPVFGSLMMEGVDVCSLWPYHPKANPGPYEAKGSAPIVVIGTKYDPA
;
A
#
# COMPACT_ATOMS: atom_id res chain seq x y z
N LYS A 1 33.51 12.76 -2.46
CA LYS A 1 32.88 12.55 -3.78
C LYS A 1 32.02 11.31 -3.69
N PRO A 2 30.76 11.33 -4.15
CA PRO A 2 29.92 10.15 -4.21
C PRO A 2 30.56 9.01 -5.00
N ILE A 3 30.21 7.78 -4.63
CA ILE A 3 30.71 6.55 -5.30
C ILE A 3 29.78 6.08 -6.42
N GLY A 4 28.71 6.82 -6.70
CA GLY A 4 27.70 6.58 -7.72
C GLY A 4 26.32 7.05 -7.26
N SER A 5 25.32 6.84 -8.10
CA SER A 5 23.93 7.12 -7.77
C SER A 5 23.31 5.94 -6.99
N LEU A 6 22.37 6.24 -6.09
CA LEU A 6 21.50 5.29 -5.45
C LEU A 6 20.05 5.60 -5.86
N PHE A 7 19.51 4.80 -6.73
CA PHE A 7 18.10 4.90 -7.12
C PHE A 7 17.19 4.35 -6.01
N VAL A 8 16.07 5.02 -5.78
CA VAL A 8 15.17 4.68 -4.68
C VAL A 8 13.72 4.61 -5.16
N ASN A 9 12.96 3.66 -4.58
CA ASN A 9 11.53 3.52 -4.82
C ASN A 9 10.81 3.17 -3.51
N PRO A 10 9.78 3.93 -3.10
CA PRO A 10 9.07 3.72 -1.84
C PRO A 10 8.09 2.54 -1.87
N GLY A 11 7.72 2.05 -3.05
CA GLY A 11 6.69 1.03 -3.20
C GLY A 11 5.31 1.60 -3.50
N GLY A 12 4.30 0.97 -2.99
CA GLY A 12 2.89 1.15 -3.27
C GLY A 12 2.32 -0.07 -4.01
N PRO A 13 2.32 -0.13 -5.37
CA PRO A 13 2.83 0.80 -6.38
C PRO A 13 2.14 2.17 -6.38
N GLY A 14 2.78 3.16 -6.98
CA GLY A 14 2.24 4.52 -7.08
C GLY A 14 2.90 5.55 -6.16
N GLY A 15 3.76 5.13 -5.24
CA GLY A 15 4.56 6.03 -4.42
C GLY A 15 5.64 6.78 -5.25
N SER A 16 5.81 8.08 -4.96
CA SER A 16 6.80 8.92 -5.65
C SER A 16 8.22 8.66 -5.16
N GLY A 17 9.08 8.20 -6.07
CA GLY A 17 10.51 8.10 -5.79
C GLY A 17 11.17 9.48 -5.67
N ILE A 18 10.65 10.50 -6.33
CA ILE A 18 11.11 11.89 -6.21
C ILE A 18 10.89 12.38 -4.79
N ASP A 19 9.71 12.15 -4.20
CA ASP A 19 9.40 12.54 -2.83
C ASP A 19 10.26 11.78 -1.82
N LEU A 20 10.50 10.48 -2.03
CA LEU A 20 11.41 9.70 -1.20
C LEU A 20 12.84 10.27 -1.23
N ALA A 21 13.34 10.65 -2.40
CA ALA A 21 14.66 11.24 -2.53
C ALA A 21 14.72 12.65 -1.92
N ALA A 22 13.68 13.46 -2.07
CA ALA A 22 13.57 14.78 -1.44
C ALA A 22 13.61 14.69 0.09
N ASN A 23 13.03 13.64 0.66
CA ASN A 23 12.99 13.34 2.09
C ASN A 23 14.02 12.28 2.52
N ALA A 24 15.12 12.13 1.78
CA ALA A 24 16.11 11.08 2.01
C ALA A 24 16.73 11.10 3.42
N SER A 25 16.68 12.23 4.14
CA SER A 25 17.17 12.32 5.53
C SER A 25 16.33 11.50 6.53
N GLU A 26 15.10 11.20 6.20
CA GLU A 26 14.19 10.41 7.03
C GLU A 26 14.36 8.91 6.78
N ALA A 27 14.69 8.54 5.54
CA ALA A 27 14.79 7.14 5.11
C ALA A 27 16.22 6.58 5.15
N PHE A 28 17.24 7.44 4.97
CA PHE A 28 18.63 7.00 4.83
C PHE A 28 19.56 7.67 5.84
N SER A 29 20.44 6.89 6.45
CA SER A 29 21.46 7.41 7.35
C SER A 29 22.41 8.39 6.66
N ALA A 30 23.04 9.27 7.43
CA ALA A 30 24.06 10.18 6.91
C ALA A 30 25.23 9.42 6.23
N ALA A 31 25.55 8.21 6.70
CA ALA A 31 26.59 7.38 6.09
C ALA A 31 26.26 7.01 4.64
N VAL A 32 24.99 6.69 4.32
CA VAL A 32 24.53 6.41 2.97
C VAL A 32 24.49 7.68 2.14
N ARG A 33 23.86 8.75 2.64
CA ARG A 33 23.68 10.02 1.94
C ARG A 33 25.01 10.74 1.61
N ASN A 34 26.07 10.51 2.42
CA ASN A 34 27.39 11.03 2.13
C ASN A 34 28.17 10.20 1.10
N LYS A 35 27.70 9.01 0.76
CA LYS A 35 28.38 8.09 -0.18
C LYS A 35 27.72 8.04 -1.55
N TYR A 36 26.45 8.38 -1.65
CA TYR A 36 25.69 8.28 -2.89
C TYR A 36 24.98 9.59 -3.21
N ASP A 37 24.82 9.89 -4.48
CA ASP A 37 23.79 10.79 -4.96
C ASP A 37 22.47 10.02 -4.95
N ILE A 38 21.52 10.43 -4.08
CA ILE A 38 20.21 9.78 -4.00
C ILE A 38 19.38 10.26 -5.18
N VAL A 39 18.91 9.31 -5.99
CA VAL A 39 18.15 9.56 -7.21
C VAL A 39 16.75 9.00 -7.08
N GLY A 40 15.76 9.87 -6.98
CA GLY A 40 14.36 9.54 -7.08
C GLY A 40 13.86 9.63 -8.52
N PHE A 41 12.94 8.77 -8.87
CA PHE A 41 12.18 8.87 -10.11
C PHE A 41 10.74 8.39 -9.86
N ASP A 42 9.82 8.95 -10.60
CA ASP A 42 8.45 8.47 -10.62
C ASP A 42 8.32 7.51 -11.81
N PRO A 43 7.94 6.26 -11.58
CA PRO A 43 7.65 5.34 -12.67
C PRO A 43 6.57 5.89 -13.60
N ARG A 44 6.47 5.35 -14.81
CA ARG A 44 5.36 5.67 -15.71
C ARG A 44 4.01 5.48 -15.01
N GLY A 45 3.09 6.40 -15.20
CA GLY A 45 1.80 6.42 -14.51
C GLY A 45 1.80 7.12 -13.16
N VAL A 46 2.96 7.50 -12.61
CA VAL A 46 3.11 8.03 -11.24
C VAL A 46 3.53 9.49 -11.25
N GLY A 47 2.89 10.29 -10.42
CA GLY A 47 3.34 11.61 -9.96
C GLY A 47 3.77 12.56 -11.07
N SER A 48 5.04 12.96 -11.06
CA SER A 48 5.64 13.92 -12.02
C SER A 48 5.96 13.32 -13.39
N SER A 49 5.93 12.00 -13.56
CA SER A 49 5.92 11.36 -14.88
C SER A 49 4.53 11.48 -15.52
N THR A 50 4.30 10.90 -16.71
CA THR A 50 2.95 10.89 -17.30
C THR A 50 2.01 10.14 -16.36
N ALA A 51 1.33 10.89 -15.48
CA ALA A 51 0.47 10.35 -14.45
C ALA A 51 -0.76 9.68 -15.06
N VAL A 52 -1.17 8.52 -14.53
CA VAL A 52 -2.47 7.94 -14.84
C VAL A 52 -3.56 8.78 -14.16
N ASP A 53 -4.61 9.09 -14.90
CA ASP A 53 -5.82 9.78 -14.43
C ASP A 53 -7.02 8.86 -14.68
N CYS A 54 -7.82 8.60 -13.67
CA CYS A 54 -8.97 7.72 -13.74
C CYS A 54 -10.25 8.44 -13.33
N VAL A 55 -10.22 9.14 -12.19
CA VAL A 55 -11.39 9.78 -11.60
C VAL A 55 -11.05 11.19 -11.13
N SER A 56 -12.05 12.05 -10.94
CA SER A 56 -11.83 13.34 -10.30
C SER A 56 -11.57 13.18 -8.79
N ASP A 57 -10.95 14.18 -8.16
CA ASP A 57 -10.76 14.20 -6.71
C ASP A 57 -12.06 13.98 -5.92
N ALA A 58 -13.18 14.51 -6.40
CA ALA A 58 -14.48 14.34 -5.76
C ALA A 58 -15.00 12.90 -5.87
N GLU A 59 -14.80 12.25 -7.02
CA GLU A 59 -15.13 10.84 -7.23
C GLU A 59 -14.21 9.94 -6.42
N LEU A 60 -12.91 10.25 -6.39
CA LEU A 60 -11.93 9.52 -5.57
C LEU A 60 -12.32 9.61 -4.09
N ALA A 61 -12.63 10.81 -3.58
CA ALA A 61 -13.08 10.98 -2.22
C ALA A 61 -14.33 10.15 -1.92
N LYS A 62 -15.31 10.13 -2.84
CA LYS A 62 -16.50 9.29 -2.68
C LYS A 62 -16.15 7.80 -2.63
N ILE A 63 -15.24 7.33 -3.48
CA ILE A 63 -14.84 5.91 -3.53
C ILE A 63 -14.13 5.50 -2.24
N VAL A 64 -13.19 6.32 -1.74
CA VAL A 64 -12.36 5.92 -0.59
C VAL A 64 -13.00 6.24 0.77
N ASP A 65 -13.84 7.28 0.86
CA ASP A 65 -14.51 7.66 2.09
C ASP A 65 -15.83 6.89 2.33
N THR A 66 -16.38 6.21 1.31
CA THR A 66 -17.60 5.42 1.50
C THR A 66 -17.29 4.10 2.18
N ASP A 67 -17.93 3.86 3.31
CA ASP A 67 -17.88 2.55 3.98
C ASP A 67 -18.89 1.61 3.32
N VAL A 68 -18.38 0.53 2.74
CA VAL A 68 -19.17 -0.45 2.01
C VAL A 68 -19.34 -1.71 2.85
N ASP A 69 -20.57 -2.02 3.25
CA ASP A 69 -20.89 -3.28 3.93
C ASP A 69 -21.15 -4.40 2.93
N LEU A 70 -20.11 -5.16 2.61
CA LEU A 70 -20.17 -6.25 1.64
C LEU A 70 -21.05 -7.43 2.09
N SER A 71 -21.49 -7.45 3.33
CA SER A 71 -22.47 -8.45 3.82
C SER A 71 -23.89 -8.19 3.33
N THR A 72 -24.14 -6.99 2.75
CA THR A 72 -25.45 -6.56 2.24
C THR A 72 -25.49 -6.51 0.71
N PRO A 73 -26.65 -6.77 0.08
CA PRO A 73 -26.79 -6.62 -1.37
C PRO A 73 -26.49 -5.21 -1.87
N GLU A 74 -26.88 -4.19 -1.11
CA GLU A 74 -26.64 -2.78 -1.41
C GLU A 74 -25.15 -2.44 -1.40
N GLY A 75 -24.41 -2.98 -0.40
CA GLY A 75 -22.95 -2.83 -0.32
C GLY A 75 -22.25 -3.51 -1.49
N GLN A 76 -22.63 -4.75 -1.83
CA GLN A 76 -22.08 -5.47 -2.98
C GLN A 76 -22.33 -4.71 -4.31
N GLN A 77 -23.51 -4.13 -4.47
CA GLN A 77 -23.82 -3.31 -5.64
C GLN A 77 -23.00 -2.03 -5.68
N THR A 78 -22.77 -1.38 -4.53
CA THR A 78 -21.96 -0.17 -4.41
C THR A 78 -20.49 -0.47 -4.72
N ASP A 79 -19.93 -1.54 -4.20
CA ASP A 79 -18.56 -1.98 -4.47
C ASP A 79 -18.36 -2.26 -5.97
N LYS A 80 -19.30 -2.99 -6.58
CA LYS A 80 -19.30 -3.25 -8.02
C LYS A 80 -19.33 -1.95 -8.82
N ALA A 81 -20.20 -1.01 -8.46
CA ALA A 81 -20.29 0.28 -9.13
C ALA A 81 -18.98 1.10 -9.02
N PHE A 82 -18.30 1.04 -7.87
CA PHE A 82 -16.99 1.67 -7.71
C PHE A 82 -15.90 0.98 -8.53
N ALA A 83 -15.90 -0.34 -8.60
CA ALA A 83 -14.95 -1.08 -9.44
C ALA A 83 -15.15 -0.74 -10.93
N GLU A 84 -16.41 -0.70 -11.41
CA GLU A 84 -16.77 -0.30 -12.76
C GLU A 84 -16.37 1.16 -13.05
N GLN A 85 -16.59 2.08 -12.11
CA GLN A 85 -16.20 3.49 -12.25
C GLN A 85 -14.68 3.65 -12.38
N LYS A 86 -13.89 2.94 -11.56
CA LYS A 86 -12.42 2.93 -11.62
C LYS A 86 -11.95 2.44 -13.00
N ALA A 87 -12.39 1.24 -13.40
CA ALA A 87 -11.95 0.64 -14.66
C ALA A 87 -12.34 1.49 -15.89
N LYS A 88 -13.59 1.96 -15.92
CA LYS A 88 -14.08 2.81 -17.00
C LYS A 88 -13.37 4.16 -17.05
N GLY A 89 -13.19 4.83 -15.89
CA GLY A 89 -12.54 6.12 -15.83
C GLY A 89 -11.07 6.05 -16.26
N CYS A 90 -10.33 5.03 -15.82
CA CYS A 90 -8.96 4.80 -16.27
C CYS A 90 -8.90 4.54 -17.78
N GLN A 91 -9.82 3.74 -18.33
CA GLN A 91 -9.92 3.48 -19.76
C GLN A 91 -10.18 4.76 -20.57
N GLU A 92 -11.10 5.59 -20.12
CA GLU A 92 -11.51 6.80 -20.84
C GLU A 92 -10.44 7.88 -20.82
N LYS A 93 -9.74 8.05 -19.70
CA LYS A 93 -8.77 9.16 -19.52
C LYS A 93 -7.33 8.77 -19.81
N SER A 94 -6.96 7.50 -19.59
CA SER A 94 -5.57 7.02 -19.68
C SER A 94 -5.42 5.73 -20.49
N GLY A 95 -6.43 5.35 -21.29
CA GLY A 95 -6.49 4.06 -21.98
C GLY A 95 -5.24 3.69 -22.78
N ASP A 96 -4.67 4.66 -23.50
CA ASP A 96 -3.46 4.45 -24.31
C ASP A 96 -2.21 4.18 -23.45
N LEU A 97 -2.21 4.58 -22.19
CA LEU A 97 -1.10 4.38 -21.25
C LEU A 97 -1.16 3.03 -20.53
N LEU A 98 -2.37 2.52 -20.25
CA LEU A 98 -2.59 1.36 -19.39
C LEU A 98 -1.77 0.12 -19.78
N PRO A 99 -1.60 -0.26 -21.07
CA PRO A 99 -0.80 -1.42 -21.46
C PRO A 99 0.69 -1.32 -21.13
N TYR A 100 1.16 -0.13 -20.80
CA TYR A 100 2.59 0.16 -20.60
C TYR A 100 2.96 0.47 -19.15
N LEU A 101 2.01 0.35 -18.21
CA LEU A 101 2.24 0.71 -16.80
C LEU A 101 2.92 -0.39 -15.98
N GLY A 102 2.97 -1.62 -16.50
CA GLY A 102 3.53 -2.76 -15.77
C GLY A 102 4.99 -2.59 -15.36
N THR A 103 5.35 -3.30 -14.31
CA THR A 103 6.68 -3.28 -13.66
C THR A 103 7.82 -3.60 -14.62
N GLU A 104 7.62 -4.47 -15.62
CA GLU A 104 8.63 -4.74 -16.64
C GLU A 104 9.01 -3.46 -17.43
N SER A 105 8.02 -2.67 -17.80
CA SER A 105 8.24 -1.40 -18.50
C SER A 105 9.00 -0.40 -17.62
N ALA A 106 8.61 -0.27 -16.35
CA ALA A 106 9.29 0.60 -15.39
C ALA A 106 10.74 0.16 -15.12
N ALA A 107 11.02 -1.15 -15.09
CA ALA A 107 12.39 -1.68 -14.96
C ALA A 107 13.27 -1.35 -16.18
N ARG A 108 12.69 -1.34 -17.39
CA ARG A 108 13.40 -0.92 -18.60
C ARG A 108 13.69 0.59 -18.60
N ASP A 109 12.75 1.42 -18.13
CA ASP A 109 12.98 2.84 -17.93
C ASP A 109 14.11 3.09 -16.92
N LEU A 110 14.13 2.33 -15.83
CA LEU A 110 15.17 2.42 -14.81
C LEU A 110 16.58 2.15 -15.39
N ASP A 111 16.69 1.21 -16.34
CA ASP A 111 17.98 0.98 -17.03
C ASP A 111 18.39 2.17 -17.91
N ILE A 112 17.44 2.83 -18.56
CA ILE A 112 17.70 4.06 -19.32
C ILE A 112 18.17 5.17 -18.37
N LEU A 113 17.46 5.39 -17.28
CA LEU A 113 17.81 6.40 -16.27
C LEU A 113 19.19 6.16 -15.67
N ARG A 114 19.53 4.91 -15.33
CA ARG A 114 20.88 4.52 -14.91
C ARG A 114 21.95 4.94 -15.92
N GLY A 115 21.67 4.71 -17.20
CA GLY A 115 22.58 5.10 -18.29
C GLY A 115 22.73 6.60 -18.40
N LEU A 116 21.66 7.37 -18.24
CA LEU A 116 21.65 8.84 -18.33
C LEU A 116 22.46 9.51 -17.21
N VAL A 117 22.47 8.94 -15.99
CA VAL A 117 23.34 9.44 -14.91
C VAL A 117 24.80 8.96 -15.03
N GLY A 118 25.11 8.15 -16.04
CA GLY A 118 26.48 7.66 -16.33
C GLY A 118 26.92 6.46 -15.51
N ASP A 119 26.04 5.81 -14.75
CA ASP A 119 26.39 4.66 -13.93
C ASP A 119 26.45 3.37 -14.74
N LYS A 120 27.53 2.60 -14.56
CA LYS A 120 27.70 1.29 -15.24
C LYS A 120 26.78 0.23 -14.67
N LYS A 121 26.47 0.29 -13.38
CA LYS A 121 25.60 -0.62 -12.64
C LYS A 121 24.60 0.16 -11.81
N LEU A 122 23.39 -0.39 -11.67
CA LEU A 122 22.35 0.16 -10.83
C LEU A 122 22.66 -0.14 -9.36
N ASN A 123 22.80 0.90 -8.51
CA ASN A 123 22.63 0.74 -7.09
C ASN A 123 21.20 1.15 -6.76
N TYR A 124 20.50 0.35 -5.96
CA TYR A 124 19.06 0.49 -5.80
C TYR A 124 18.61 0.11 -4.38
N VAL A 125 17.67 0.85 -3.85
CA VAL A 125 16.90 0.48 -2.68
C VAL A 125 15.42 0.55 -3.04
N GLY A 126 14.73 -0.56 -2.91
CA GLY A 126 13.28 -0.65 -3.06
C GLY A 126 12.61 -1.14 -1.80
N PHE A 127 11.51 -0.48 -1.44
CA PHE A 127 10.65 -0.87 -0.33
C PHE A 127 9.36 -1.46 -0.86
N SER A 128 8.83 -2.52 -0.23
CA SER A 128 7.54 -3.13 -0.59
C SER A 128 7.47 -3.43 -2.10
N TYR A 129 6.48 -2.91 -2.86
CA TYR A 129 6.43 -3.03 -4.33
C TYR A 129 7.76 -2.65 -5.03
N GLY A 130 8.54 -1.71 -4.47
CA GLY A 130 9.86 -1.40 -4.99
C GLY A 130 10.81 -2.60 -5.03
N THR A 131 10.55 -3.64 -4.24
CA THR A 131 11.30 -4.90 -4.30
C THR A 131 10.97 -5.70 -5.55
N SER A 132 9.71 -5.69 -5.98
CA SER A 132 9.28 -6.29 -7.27
C SER A 132 9.93 -5.58 -8.44
N LEU A 133 9.97 -4.24 -8.43
CA LEU A 133 10.66 -3.45 -9.46
C LEU A 133 12.17 -3.76 -9.49
N GLY A 134 12.83 -3.83 -8.33
CA GLY A 134 14.24 -4.18 -8.23
C GLY A 134 14.53 -5.62 -8.66
N GLY A 135 13.68 -6.57 -8.29
CA GLY A 135 13.76 -7.97 -8.70
C GLY A 135 13.61 -8.13 -10.22
N MET A 136 12.60 -7.50 -10.81
CA MET A 136 12.38 -7.46 -12.27
C MET A 136 13.59 -6.84 -12.98
N TYR A 137 14.13 -5.75 -12.47
CA TYR A 137 15.34 -5.16 -13.04
C TYR A 137 16.53 -6.12 -13.01
N ALA A 138 16.77 -6.79 -11.89
CA ALA A 138 17.87 -7.72 -11.75
C ALA A 138 17.72 -8.94 -12.68
N ASP A 139 16.50 -9.39 -12.93
CA ASP A 139 16.19 -10.48 -13.86
C ASP A 139 16.41 -10.06 -15.33
N LEU A 140 15.92 -8.89 -15.72
CA LEU A 140 16.08 -8.35 -17.08
C LEU A 140 17.53 -7.94 -17.39
N PHE A 141 18.24 -7.40 -16.41
CA PHE A 141 19.57 -6.80 -16.57
C PHE A 141 20.60 -7.30 -15.56
N PRO A 142 20.79 -8.62 -15.38
CA PRO A 142 21.59 -9.17 -14.27
C PRO A 142 23.04 -8.65 -14.25
N LYS A 143 23.64 -8.43 -15.41
CA LYS A 143 25.02 -7.90 -15.50
C LYS A 143 25.13 -6.42 -15.13
N LYS A 144 23.99 -5.70 -15.12
CA LYS A 144 23.91 -4.27 -14.75
C LYS A 144 23.44 -4.06 -13.32
N ALA A 145 22.98 -5.11 -12.61
CA ALA A 145 22.70 -5.05 -11.19
C ALA A 145 23.99 -4.76 -10.39
N GLY A 146 23.95 -3.75 -9.54
CA GLY A 146 25.04 -3.31 -8.67
C GLY A 146 24.76 -3.69 -7.21
N ARG A 147 24.79 -2.72 -6.31
CA ARG A 147 24.41 -2.89 -4.92
C ARG A 147 22.92 -2.67 -4.79
N MET A 148 22.20 -3.72 -4.48
CA MET A 148 20.74 -3.68 -4.39
C MET A 148 20.29 -4.15 -3.01
N VAL A 149 19.31 -3.43 -2.45
CA VAL A 149 18.62 -3.76 -1.21
C VAL A 149 17.12 -3.77 -1.53
N LEU A 150 16.48 -4.88 -1.21
CA LEU A 150 15.05 -5.12 -1.38
C LEU A 150 14.46 -5.34 0.02
N ASP A 151 13.77 -4.33 0.54
CA ASP A 151 13.31 -4.28 1.94
C ASP A 151 11.78 -4.37 1.99
N GLY A 152 11.24 -5.27 2.83
CA GLY A 152 9.82 -5.66 2.79
C GLY A 152 9.53 -6.41 1.48
N ALA A 153 10.25 -7.50 1.25
CA ALA A 153 10.24 -8.17 -0.04
C ALA A 153 8.90 -8.85 -0.35
N VAL A 154 8.32 -8.49 -1.49
CA VAL A 154 7.11 -9.13 -2.04
C VAL A 154 7.51 -10.36 -2.85
N ASP A 155 6.82 -11.49 -2.63
CA ASP A 155 6.98 -12.69 -3.47
C ASP A 155 6.26 -12.47 -4.82
N PRO A 156 6.99 -12.36 -5.93
CA PRO A 156 6.39 -12.08 -7.23
C PRO A 156 5.53 -13.21 -7.79
N GLN A 157 5.58 -14.40 -7.20
CA GLN A 157 4.79 -15.56 -7.66
C GLN A 157 3.38 -15.58 -7.09
N LEU A 158 3.09 -14.73 -6.09
CA LEU A 158 1.75 -14.65 -5.50
C LEU A 158 0.79 -13.97 -6.46
N GLY A 159 -0.38 -14.58 -6.68
CA GLY A 159 -1.52 -13.89 -7.29
C GLY A 159 -2.12 -12.87 -6.33
N SER A 160 -2.90 -11.92 -6.87
CA SER A 160 -3.47 -10.79 -6.11
C SER A 160 -4.28 -11.24 -4.87
N ALA A 161 -5.09 -12.28 -4.98
CA ALA A 161 -5.89 -12.79 -3.87
C ALA A 161 -5.01 -13.35 -2.74
N ARG A 162 -3.99 -14.15 -3.07
CA ARG A 162 -3.10 -14.71 -2.07
C ARG A 162 -2.24 -13.63 -1.42
N MET A 163 -1.73 -12.70 -2.20
CA MET A 163 -0.95 -11.57 -1.67
C MET A 163 -1.78 -10.75 -0.68
N GLY A 164 -3.03 -10.43 -1.02
CA GLY A 164 -3.94 -9.75 -0.10
C GLY A 164 -4.20 -10.55 1.19
N TYR A 165 -4.40 -11.86 1.09
CA TYR A 165 -4.57 -12.72 2.27
C TYR A 165 -3.33 -12.69 3.18
N GLU A 166 -2.12 -12.91 2.63
CA GLU A 166 -0.88 -12.94 3.42
C GLU A 166 -0.61 -11.58 4.08
N GLN A 167 -0.90 -10.48 3.38
CA GLN A 167 -0.77 -9.13 3.93
C GLN A 167 -1.73 -8.88 5.11
N ILE A 168 -2.99 -9.33 5.04
CA ILE A 168 -3.94 -9.18 6.15
C ILE A 168 -3.51 -9.99 7.38
N VAL A 169 -3.01 -11.21 7.20
CA VAL A 169 -2.42 -12.01 8.29
C VAL A 169 -1.21 -11.31 8.89
N GLY A 170 -0.40 -10.66 8.06
CA GLY A 170 0.70 -9.81 8.51
C GLY A 170 0.23 -8.63 9.38
N PHE A 171 -0.81 -7.91 8.96
CA PHE A 171 -1.42 -6.83 9.77
C PHE A 171 -2.01 -7.33 11.08
N GLU A 172 -2.68 -8.46 11.09
CA GLU A 172 -3.18 -9.09 12.32
C GLU A 172 -2.03 -9.37 13.29
N THR A 173 -0.92 -9.90 12.78
CA THR A 173 0.29 -10.17 13.57
C THR A 173 0.91 -8.88 14.09
N ALA A 174 1.09 -7.86 13.25
CA ALA A 174 1.63 -6.57 13.66
C ALA A 174 0.75 -5.91 14.74
N PHE A 175 -0.58 -6.00 14.59
CA PHE A 175 -1.51 -5.49 15.60
C PHE A 175 -1.43 -6.24 16.93
N GLN A 176 -1.19 -7.55 16.94
CA GLN A 176 -0.96 -8.28 18.19
C GLN A 176 0.26 -7.75 18.94
N HIS A 177 1.34 -7.40 18.22
CA HIS A 177 2.52 -6.78 18.82
C HIS A 177 2.24 -5.37 19.33
N TYR A 178 1.50 -4.58 18.57
CA TYR A 178 1.02 -3.28 19.04
C TYR A 178 0.16 -3.42 20.31
N ALA A 179 -0.78 -4.36 20.33
CA ALA A 179 -1.64 -4.61 21.48
C ALA A 179 -0.84 -5.00 22.72
N GLN A 180 0.19 -5.86 22.58
CA GLN A 180 1.09 -6.18 23.67
C GLN A 180 1.85 -4.96 24.17
N HIS A 181 2.41 -4.17 23.26
CA HIS A 181 3.07 -2.89 23.62
C HIS A 181 2.11 -1.96 24.38
N CYS A 182 0.88 -1.77 23.87
CA CYS A 182 -0.12 -0.94 24.51
C CYS A 182 -0.43 -1.42 25.95
N VAL A 183 -0.66 -2.72 26.15
CA VAL A 183 -0.92 -3.31 27.46
C VAL A 183 0.26 -3.11 28.41
N ASP A 184 1.49 -3.29 27.94
CA ASP A 184 2.71 -3.14 28.73
C ASP A 184 2.91 -1.70 29.27
N THR A 185 2.29 -0.69 28.61
CA THR A 185 2.30 0.70 29.14
C THR A 185 1.48 0.87 30.41
N GLY A 186 0.60 -0.08 30.72
CA GLY A 186 -0.34 -0.03 31.86
C GLY A 186 -1.47 0.96 31.68
N ARG A 187 -1.64 1.56 30.51
CA ARG A 187 -2.68 2.58 30.18
C ARG A 187 -3.33 2.33 28.83
N CYS A 188 -3.43 1.09 28.39
CA CYS A 188 -4.01 0.75 27.10
C CYS A 188 -5.52 1.03 27.08
N PRO A 189 -6.03 1.92 26.21
CA PRO A 189 -7.46 2.19 26.11
C PRO A 189 -8.27 1.04 25.55
N LEU A 190 -7.58 0.03 24.99
CA LEU A 190 -8.22 -1.14 24.40
C LEU A 190 -8.45 -2.28 25.43
N GLY A 191 -7.85 -2.23 26.62
CA GLY A 191 -8.00 -3.26 27.66
C GLY A 191 -6.70 -3.63 28.37
N GLY A 192 -6.77 -4.58 29.29
CA GLY A 192 -5.65 -5.03 30.13
C GLY A 192 -4.94 -6.30 29.60
N SER A 193 -5.37 -6.83 28.46
CA SER A 193 -4.75 -7.98 27.79
C SER A 193 -4.80 -7.85 26.27
N VAL A 194 -3.96 -8.62 25.57
CA VAL A 194 -3.93 -8.63 24.09
C VAL A 194 -5.29 -9.08 23.53
N ASP A 195 -5.92 -10.07 24.15
CA ASP A 195 -7.23 -10.55 23.68
C ASP A 195 -8.34 -9.51 23.89
N GLU A 196 -8.33 -8.79 25.00
CA GLU A 196 -9.24 -7.67 25.23
C GLU A 196 -9.00 -6.55 24.20
N ALA A 197 -7.74 -6.22 23.93
CA ALA A 197 -7.38 -5.18 22.95
C ALA A 197 -7.86 -5.55 21.53
N ARG A 198 -7.68 -6.81 21.12
CA ARG A 198 -8.18 -7.32 19.83
C ARG A 198 -9.71 -7.29 19.76
N ALA A 199 -10.37 -7.77 20.79
CA ALA A 199 -11.84 -7.76 20.86
C ALA A 199 -12.39 -6.33 20.84
N LYS A 200 -11.76 -5.40 21.57
CA LYS A 200 -12.15 -3.98 21.60
C LYS A 200 -11.93 -3.30 20.25
N MET A 201 -10.80 -3.56 19.58
CA MET A 201 -10.54 -2.98 18.26
C MET A 201 -11.58 -3.44 17.24
N LYS A 202 -11.89 -4.74 17.22
CA LYS A 202 -12.98 -5.28 16.39
C LYS A 202 -14.32 -4.62 16.71
N ALA A 203 -14.65 -4.45 17.98
CA ALA A 203 -15.90 -3.78 18.40
C ALA A 203 -15.95 -2.30 17.96
N LEU A 204 -14.82 -1.60 17.92
CA LEU A 204 -14.74 -0.24 17.37
C LEU A 204 -15.00 -0.21 15.86
N PHE A 205 -14.48 -1.17 15.09
CA PHE A 205 -14.82 -1.31 13.67
C PHE A 205 -16.30 -1.61 13.45
N ASP A 206 -16.86 -2.56 14.21
CA ASP A 206 -18.28 -2.91 14.13
C ASP A 206 -19.20 -1.73 14.54
N GLN A 207 -18.77 -0.92 15.50
CA GLN A 207 -19.47 0.32 15.89
C GLN A 207 -19.39 1.35 14.76
N ALA A 208 -18.20 1.59 14.21
CA ALA A 208 -17.98 2.60 13.15
C ALA A 208 -18.80 2.30 11.88
N LEU A 209 -19.02 1.00 11.56
CA LEU A 209 -19.91 0.60 10.48
C LEU A 209 -21.37 0.99 10.73
N LYS A 210 -21.86 0.74 11.96
CA LYS A 210 -23.27 0.97 12.32
C LYS A 210 -23.59 2.41 12.64
N SER A 211 -22.64 3.10 13.28
CA SER A 211 -22.75 4.46 13.76
C SER A 211 -21.36 5.11 13.77
N PRO A 212 -20.98 5.79 12.69
CA PRO A 212 -19.68 6.45 12.59
C PRO A 212 -19.43 7.41 13.77
N PHE A 213 -18.19 7.50 14.20
CA PHE A 213 -17.81 8.38 15.30
C PHE A 213 -17.85 9.83 14.85
N ARG A 214 -18.33 10.72 15.73
CA ARG A 214 -18.26 12.16 15.49
C ARG A 214 -16.81 12.62 15.33
N THR A 215 -16.62 13.66 14.56
CA THR A 215 -15.34 14.36 14.41
C THR A 215 -15.54 15.87 14.52
N ALA A 216 -14.45 16.62 14.53
CA ALA A 216 -14.52 18.08 14.44
C ALA A 216 -15.12 18.56 13.08
N SER A 217 -15.09 17.73 12.05
CA SER A 217 -15.75 17.97 10.76
C SER A 217 -17.14 17.35 10.80
N SER A 218 -18.17 18.19 10.80
CA SER A 218 -19.56 17.72 10.94
C SER A 218 -20.07 16.91 9.75
N ASP A 219 -19.45 17.08 8.57
CA ASP A 219 -19.78 16.42 7.29
C ASP A 219 -18.93 15.18 7.01
N ARG A 220 -17.91 14.92 7.84
CA ARG A 220 -17.00 13.77 7.68
C ARG A 220 -16.84 13.00 9.01
N PRO A 221 -17.87 12.26 9.45
CA PRO A 221 -17.72 11.37 10.60
C PRO A 221 -16.73 10.25 10.27
N LEU A 222 -15.99 9.76 11.27
CA LEU A 222 -15.05 8.66 11.13
C LEU A 222 -15.83 7.35 11.00
N ASN A 223 -15.90 6.80 9.81
CA ASN A 223 -16.51 5.50 9.54
C ASN A 223 -15.49 4.35 9.67
N ARG A 224 -15.96 3.11 9.49
CA ARG A 224 -15.14 1.90 9.62
C ARG A 224 -13.98 1.88 8.63
N SER A 225 -14.22 2.23 7.35
CA SER A 225 -13.20 2.21 6.31
C SER A 225 -12.04 3.15 6.63
N MET A 226 -12.34 4.39 7.06
CA MET A 226 -11.32 5.37 7.47
C MET A 226 -10.55 4.91 8.71
N LEU A 227 -11.27 4.41 9.73
CA LEU A 227 -10.65 3.90 10.95
C LEU A 227 -9.71 2.71 10.64
N TYR A 228 -10.19 1.78 9.83
CA TYR A 228 -9.44 0.60 9.40
C TYR A 228 -8.17 0.99 8.64
N SER A 229 -8.28 1.81 7.59
CA SER A 229 -7.14 2.26 6.79
C SER A 229 -6.09 2.97 7.64
N THR A 230 -6.54 3.79 8.61
CA THR A 230 -5.61 4.47 9.52
C THR A 230 -4.87 3.49 10.42
N VAL A 231 -5.58 2.53 11.04
CA VAL A 231 -4.94 1.53 11.91
C VAL A 231 -3.92 0.70 11.13
N ILE A 232 -4.27 0.23 9.94
CA ILE A 232 -3.34 -0.49 9.05
C ILE A 232 -2.09 0.34 8.75
N SER A 233 -2.26 1.61 8.36
CA SER A 233 -1.15 2.50 8.06
C SER A 233 -0.19 2.68 9.25
N MET A 234 -0.73 2.63 10.49
CA MET A 234 0.08 2.69 11.70
C MET A 234 0.85 1.40 12.00
N MET A 235 0.46 0.27 11.41
CA MET A 235 1.14 -1.01 11.65
C MET A 235 2.47 -1.14 10.90
N TYR A 236 2.73 -0.32 9.90
CA TYR A 236 3.99 -0.35 9.15
C TYR A 236 5.21 0.09 9.95
N ARG A 237 5.04 0.86 11.04
CA ARG A 237 6.17 1.40 11.83
C ARG A 237 5.82 1.55 13.30
N GLU A 238 6.63 1.01 14.19
CA GLU A 238 6.48 1.20 15.65
C GLU A 238 6.52 2.68 16.05
N SER A 239 7.27 3.53 15.33
CA SER A 239 7.30 4.98 15.61
C SER A 239 5.95 5.67 15.45
N PHE A 240 4.99 5.05 14.76
CA PHE A 240 3.62 5.56 14.62
C PHE A 240 2.71 5.16 15.79
N TRP A 241 3.09 4.20 16.62
CA TRP A 241 2.24 3.70 17.70
C TRP A 241 1.87 4.75 18.74
N THR A 242 2.78 5.70 19.02
CA THR A 242 2.46 6.83 19.91
C THR A 242 1.29 7.69 19.38
N TYR A 243 1.20 7.87 18.07
CA TYR A 243 0.07 8.59 17.46
C TYR A 243 -1.21 7.76 17.50
N LEU A 244 -1.08 6.44 17.30
CA LEU A 244 -2.20 5.51 17.43
C LEU A 244 -2.75 5.49 18.86
N ASP A 245 -1.88 5.46 19.88
CA ASP A 245 -2.28 5.54 21.28
C ASP A 245 -3.11 6.81 21.58
N GLN A 246 -2.63 7.97 21.11
CA GLN A 246 -3.34 9.24 21.29
C GLN A 246 -4.71 9.23 20.59
N ALA A 247 -4.75 8.69 19.36
CA ALA A 247 -6.00 8.59 18.61
C ALA A 247 -7.02 7.65 19.29
N LEU A 248 -6.54 6.52 19.81
CA LEU A 248 -7.37 5.55 20.53
C LEU A 248 -7.88 6.07 21.87
N VAL A 249 -7.04 6.78 22.63
CA VAL A 249 -7.49 7.44 23.88
C VAL A 249 -8.65 8.40 23.59
N GLN A 250 -8.51 9.28 22.59
CA GLN A 250 -9.56 10.21 22.23
C GLN A 250 -10.84 9.49 21.75
N LEU A 251 -10.67 8.46 20.90
CA LEU A 251 -11.79 7.71 20.36
C LEU A 251 -12.57 6.98 21.46
N VAL A 252 -11.86 6.28 22.35
CA VAL A 252 -12.47 5.40 23.36
C VAL A 252 -13.04 6.20 24.54
N GLU A 253 -12.29 7.20 25.04
CA GLU A 253 -12.67 7.94 26.24
C GLU A 253 -13.61 9.11 25.96
N GLN A 254 -13.51 9.74 24.77
CA GLN A 254 -14.26 10.93 24.42
C GLN A 254 -15.30 10.70 23.32
N ASN A 255 -15.35 9.50 22.75
CA ASN A 255 -16.17 9.15 21.57
C ASN A 255 -15.95 10.13 20.42
N ASP A 256 -14.68 10.51 20.18
CA ASP A 256 -14.25 11.52 19.20
C ASP A 256 -13.20 10.97 18.25
N GLY A 257 -13.54 10.85 16.97
CA GLY A 257 -12.71 10.35 15.90
C GLY A 257 -11.81 11.39 15.22
N SER A 258 -11.73 12.62 15.75
CA SER A 258 -11.05 13.73 15.07
C SER A 258 -9.55 13.49 14.84
N VAL A 259 -8.85 12.81 15.76
CA VAL A 259 -7.43 12.50 15.57
C VAL A 259 -7.29 11.45 14.47
N PHE A 260 -8.12 10.40 14.49
CA PHE A 260 -8.11 9.40 13.42
C PHE A 260 -8.40 10.01 12.05
N LEU A 261 -9.37 10.91 11.92
CA LEU A 261 -9.67 11.57 10.65
C LEU A 261 -8.48 12.38 10.13
N ARG A 262 -7.76 13.11 11.01
CA ARG A 262 -6.54 13.83 10.60
C ARG A 262 -5.44 12.91 10.16
N LEU A 263 -5.24 11.78 10.85
CA LEU A 263 -4.24 10.78 10.46
C LEU A 263 -4.62 10.10 9.14
N TYR A 264 -5.91 9.78 8.96
CA TYR A 264 -6.44 9.29 7.69
C TYR A 264 -6.12 10.25 6.54
N ASP A 265 -6.48 11.54 6.68
CA ASP A 265 -6.19 12.55 5.65
C ASP A 265 -4.69 12.69 5.36
N LEU A 266 -3.85 12.54 6.39
CA LEU A 266 -2.39 12.55 6.23
C LEU A 266 -1.88 11.37 5.40
N PHE A 267 -2.32 10.15 5.70
CA PHE A 267 -1.91 8.94 4.96
C PHE A 267 -2.50 8.86 3.56
N GLU A 268 -3.72 9.39 3.39
CA GLU A 268 -4.36 9.50 2.09
C GLU A 268 -3.79 10.67 1.26
N GLU A 269 -2.85 11.44 1.83
CA GLU A 269 -2.29 12.67 1.23
C GLU A 269 -3.36 13.66 0.79
N ARG A 270 -4.46 13.70 1.53
CA ARG A 270 -5.60 14.56 1.26
C ARG A 270 -5.40 15.98 1.79
N GLN A 271 -5.76 16.97 0.99
CA GLN A 271 -5.76 18.38 1.35
C GLN A 271 -7.13 19.00 1.04
N GLY A 272 -8.00 19.01 2.03
CA GLY A 272 -9.40 19.42 1.83
C GLY A 272 -10.12 18.47 0.86
N ASN A 273 -10.51 18.98 -0.30
CA ASN A 273 -11.19 18.19 -1.34
C ASN A 273 -10.26 17.75 -2.48
N ARG A 274 -8.95 17.81 -2.28
CA ARG A 274 -7.93 17.42 -3.28
C ARG A 274 -6.98 16.39 -2.70
N TYR A 275 -6.36 15.63 -3.59
CA TYR A 275 -5.25 14.74 -3.29
C TYR A 275 -3.94 15.33 -3.84
N LYS A 276 -2.83 15.14 -3.14
CA LYS A 276 -1.52 15.68 -3.57
C LYS A 276 -0.98 15.00 -4.80
N ASN A 277 -1.33 13.74 -4.98
CA ASN A 277 -0.81 12.88 -6.05
C ASN A 277 -1.87 11.87 -6.49
N ASN A 278 -1.53 11.10 -7.51
CA ASN A 278 -2.38 10.07 -8.10
C ASN A 278 -2.04 8.65 -7.61
N SER A 279 -1.45 8.49 -6.42
CA SER A 279 -0.91 7.21 -5.94
C SER A 279 -1.95 6.08 -5.95
N LYS A 280 -3.21 6.37 -5.61
CA LYS A 280 -4.30 5.37 -5.62
C LYS A 280 -4.66 4.90 -7.02
N GLU A 281 -4.74 5.82 -7.96
CA GLU A 281 -5.04 5.49 -9.37
C GLU A 281 -3.88 4.72 -10.00
N ALA A 282 -2.64 5.16 -9.72
CA ALA A 282 -1.44 4.44 -10.10
C ALA A 282 -1.37 3.04 -9.47
N PHE A 283 -1.79 2.90 -8.20
CA PHE A 283 -1.88 1.60 -7.53
C PHE A 283 -2.80 0.64 -8.28
N TRP A 284 -4.02 1.08 -8.64
CA TRP A 284 -4.95 0.24 -9.40
C TRP A 284 -4.37 -0.13 -10.77
N ALA A 285 -3.89 0.87 -11.50
CA ALA A 285 -3.46 0.69 -12.88
C ALA A 285 -2.20 -0.18 -13.01
N ILE A 286 -1.22 -0.03 -12.11
CA ILE A 286 0.01 -0.81 -12.13
C ILE A 286 -0.27 -2.26 -11.71
N ASN A 287 -1.05 -2.48 -10.63
CA ASN A 287 -1.39 -3.83 -10.21
C ASN A 287 -2.18 -4.58 -11.30
N CYS A 288 -3.14 -3.93 -11.95
CA CYS A 288 -3.90 -4.56 -13.04
C CYS A 288 -3.09 -4.74 -14.34
N ALA A 289 -1.97 -4.01 -14.51
CA ALA A 289 -1.02 -4.24 -15.60
C ALA A 289 -0.04 -5.38 -15.30
N ASP A 290 0.20 -5.68 -14.01
CA ASP A 290 1.15 -6.71 -13.58
C ASP A 290 0.49 -8.06 -13.29
N TYR A 291 -0.71 -8.09 -12.71
CA TYR A 291 -1.35 -9.31 -12.23
C TYR A 291 -2.59 -9.67 -13.03
N LEU A 292 -2.73 -10.96 -13.31
CA LEU A 292 -4.00 -11.50 -13.78
C LEU A 292 -5.04 -11.42 -12.64
N PRO A 293 -6.32 -11.15 -12.97
CA PRO A 293 -7.38 -11.19 -11.97
C PRO A 293 -7.47 -12.60 -11.37
N SER A 294 -7.57 -12.65 -10.04
CA SER A 294 -7.75 -13.94 -9.35
C SER A 294 -9.20 -14.42 -9.48
N PRO A 295 -9.41 -15.74 -9.59
CA PRO A 295 -10.76 -16.31 -9.62
C PRO A 295 -11.55 -15.95 -8.34
N SER A 296 -12.84 -15.66 -8.46
CA SER A 296 -13.71 -15.34 -7.31
C SER A 296 -13.71 -16.44 -6.24
N ALA A 297 -13.59 -17.71 -6.64
CA ALA A 297 -13.51 -18.83 -5.71
C ALA A 297 -12.24 -18.79 -4.82
N GLU A 298 -11.15 -18.25 -5.33
CA GLU A 298 -9.89 -18.06 -4.58
C GLU A 298 -10.08 -16.98 -3.51
N TYR A 299 -10.70 -15.86 -3.85
CA TYR A 299 -11.04 -14.81 -2.88
C TYR A 299 -11.95 -15.34 -1.76
N GLN A 300 -12.99 -16.12 -2.11
CA GLN A 300 -13.87 -16.73 -1.12
C GLN A 300 -13.13 -17.68 -0.17
N GLN A 301 -12.23 -18.52 -0.72
CA GLN A 301 -11.41 -19.43 0.09
C GLN A 301 -10.54 -18.67 1.10
N TYR A 302 -9.90 -17.57 0.68
CA TYR A 302 -9.07 -16.78 1.58
C TYR A 302 -9.91 -15.98 2.58
N ALA A 303 -11.09 -15.46 2.19
CA ALA A 303 -12.01 -14.81 3.11
C ALA A 303 -12.45 -15.73 4.26
N GLU A 304 -12.72 -17.02 3.96
CA GLU A 304 -13.04 -18.02 4.99
C GLU A 304 -11.88 -18.24 5.96
N LYS A 305 -10.65 -18.36 5.47
CA LYS A 305 -9.46 -18.50 6.32
C LYS A 305 -9.24 -17.27 7.20
N LEU A 306 -9.38 -16.06 6.64
CA LEU A 306 -9.18 -14.82 7.36
C LEU A 306 -10.14 -14.63 8.54
N ARG A 307 -11.37 -15.15 8.47
CA ARG A 307 -12.30 -15.11 9.61
C ARG A 307 -11.73 -15.78 10.87
N ALA A 308 -10.90 -16.82 10.69
CA ALA A 308 -10.26 -17.53 11.80
C ALA A 308 -8.87 -16.98 12.15
N GLU A 309 -8.07 -16.64 11.15
CA GLU A 309 -6.66 -16.31 11.30
C GLU A 309 -6.41 -14.81 11.55
N ALA A 310 -7.31 -13.95 11.06
CA ALA A 310 -7.23 -12.50 11.22
C ALA A 310 -8.58 -11.91 11.71
N PRO A 311 -9.03 -12.24 12.94
CA PRO A 311 -10.36 -11.86 13.41
C PRO A 311 -10.59 -10.36 13.58
N VAL A 312 -9.52 -9.55 13.67
CA VAL A 312 -9.62 -8.07 13.73
C VAL A 312 -9.75 -7.49 12.33
N PHE A 313 -8.91 -7.92 11.38
CA PHE A 313 -8.81 -7.31 10.05
C PHE A 313 -9.44 -8.13 8.93
N GLY A 314 -9.63 -9.42 9.08
CA GLY A 314 -9.99 -10.33 7.99
C GLY A 314 -11.39 -10.13 7.40
N SER A 315 -12.31 -9.49 8.13
CA SER A 315 -13.68 -9.29 7.65
C SER A 315 -13.84 -8.16 6.63
N LEU A 316 -12.78 -7.39 6.33
CA LEU A 316 -12.90 -6.12 5.61
C LEU A 316 -12.28 -6.10 4.21
N MET A 317 -11.45 -7.07 3.84
CA MET A 317 -10.60 -6.91 2.65
C MET A 317 -10.76 -7.92 1.51
N MET A 318 -11.55 -8.99 1.66
CA MET A 318 -11.50 -10.08 0.67
C MET A 318 -12.84 -10.42 -0.03
N GLU A 319 -13.89 -9.66 0.22
CA GLU A 319 -15.24 -10.01 -0.32
C GLU A 319 -15.69 -9.10 -1.48
N GLY A 320 -14.88 -8.10 -1.87
CA GLY A 320 -15.20 -7.14 -2.92
C GLY A 320 -14.90 -7.63 -4.34
N VAL A 321 -15.28 -6.82 -5.32
CA VAL A 321 -14.99 -7.05 -6.73
C VAL A 321 -13.51 -6.76 -7.00
N ASP A 322 -12.80 -7.74 -7.55
CA ASP A 322 -11.45 -7.50 -8.09
C ASP A 322 -11.56 -6.53 -9.28
N VAL A 323 -11.12 -5.28 -9.09
CA VAL A 323 -11.16 -4.26 -10.13
C VAL A 323 -10.41 -4.69 -11.39
N CYS A 324 -9.37 -5.51 -11.25
CA CYS A 324 -8.62 -6.00 -12.39
C CYS A 324 -9.43 -6.95 -13.28
N SER A 325 -10.48 -7.60 -12.75
CA SER A 325 -11.40 -8.39 -13.58
C SER A 325 -12.20 -7.56 -14.60
N LEU A 326 -12.34 -6.27 -14.34
CA LEU A 326 -13.02 -5.30 -15.19
C LEU A 326 -12.06 -4.43 -16.00
N TRP A 327 -10.75 -4.67 -15.85
CA TRP A 327 -9.73 -3.85 -16.48
C TRP A 327 -9.65 -4.11 -17.96
N PRO A 328 -9.47 -3.07 -18.81
CA PRO A 328 -9.49 -3.22 -20.27
C PRO A 328 -8.26 -3.92 -20.85
N TYR A 329 -7.22 -4.08 -20.05
CA TYR A 329 -5.98 -4.73 -20.43
C TYR A 329 -5.56 -5.72 -19.36
N HIS A 330 -5.13 -6.92 -19.77
CA HIS A 330 -4.58 -7.93 -18.86
C HIS A 330 -3.17 -8.32 -19.28
N PRO A 331 -2.26 -8.57 -18.34
CA PRO A 331 -0.96 -9.15 -18.63
C PRO A 331 -1.11 -10.58 -19.15
N LYS A 332 -0.07 -11.09 -19.79
CA LYS A 332 -0.08 -12.48 -20.32
C LYS A 332 0.08 -13.54 -19.22
N ALA A 333 0.72 -13.17 -18.11
CA ALA A 333 0.98 -14.03 -16.96
C ALA A 333 1.27 -13.12 -15.74
N ASN A 334 1.15 -13.68 -14.53
CA ASN A 334 1.65 -13.04 -13.33
C ASN A 334 3.18 -12.89 -13.37
N PRO A 335 3.76 -11.92 -12.65
CA PRO A 335 5.21 -11.75 -12.54
C PRO A 335 5.91 -12.97 -11.93
N GLY A 336 7.22 -13.10 -12.20
CA GLY A 336 8.11 -14.05 -11.57
C GLY A 336 8.00 -15.50 -12.07
N PRO A 337 8.81 -16.42 -11.50
CA PRO A 337 9.87 -16.13 -10.55
C PRO A 337 11.02 -15.33 -11.18
N TYR A 338 11.70 -14.50 -10.38
CA TYR A 338 12.90 -13.80 -10.82
C TYR A 338 14.14 -14.64 -10.51
N GLU A 339 14.87 -15.05 -11.51
CA GLU A 339 16.09 -15.85 -11.34
C GLU A 339 17.35 -15.00 -11.20
N ALA A 340 17.38 -13.81 -11.80
CA ALA A 340 18.49 -12.86 -11.83
C ALA A 340 19.88 -13.51 -12.07
N LYS A 341 19.94 -14.54 -12.94
CA LYS A 341 21.15 -15.36 -13.19
C LYS A 341 22.35 -14.50 -13.61
N GLY A 342 23.40 -14.54 -12.79
CA GLY A 342 24.64 -13.80 -13.06
C GLY A 342 24.63 -12.37 -12.53
N SER A 343 23.64 -11.97 -11.73
CA SER A 343 23.65 -10.71 -11.00
C SER A 343 24.71 -10.70 -9.88
N ALA A 344 25.08 -9.49 -9.41
CA ALA A 344 25.77 -9.36 -8.13
C ALA A 344 24.85 -9.84 -6.99
N PRO A 345 25.40 -10.19 -5.81
CA PRO A 345 24.59 -10.49 -4.64
C PRO A 345 23.63 -9.34 -4.30
N ILE A 346 22.36 -9.69 -4.04
CA ILE A 346 21.29 -8.76 -3.66
C ILE A 346 20.96 -9.01 -2.19
N VAL A 347 20.83 -7.94 -1.41
CA VAL A 347 20.35 -8.03 -0.03
C VAL A 347 18.82 -7.99 -0.06
N VAL A 348 18.20 -9.03 0.48
CA VAL A 348 16.75 -9.10 0.65
C VAL A 348 16.46 -9.08 2.15
N ILE A 349 15.58 -8.17 2.56
CA ILE A 349 15.19 -7.98 3.97
C ILE A 349 13.71 -8.35 4.09
N GLY A 350 13.44 -9.34 4.93
CA GLY A 350 12.11 -9.65 5.43
C GLY A 350 12.07 -9.28 6.91
N THR A 351 11.33 -8.26 7.27
CA THR A 351 11.20 -7.84 8.66
C THR A 351 10.24 -8.79 9.37
N LYS A 352 10.65 -9.30 10.52
CA LYS A 352 9.79 -10.14 11.35
C LYS A 352 8.59 -9.28 11.80
N TYR A 353 7.40 -9.62 11.50
CA TYR A 353 6.14 -8.87 11.75
C TYR A 353 5.87 -7.74 10.75
N ASP A 354 6.57 -7.70 9.63
CA ASP A 354 6.24 -6.82 8.52
C ASP A 354 4.93 -7.29 7.87
N PRO A 355 3.96 -6.41 7.68
CA PRO A 355 2.73 -6.75 6.95
C PRO A 355 2.90 -6.77 5.43
N ALA A 356 4.08 -6.40 4.89
CA ALA A 356 4.38 -6.41 3.46
C ALA A 356 4.71 -7.80 2.93
#